data_39720c9ab6a1fc01ae375d61a430a6c5
#
_entry.id   39720c9ab6a1fc01ae375d61a430a6c5
#
_cell.length_a   1.000
_cell.length_b   1.000
_cell.length_c   1.000
_cell.angle_alpha   90.00
_cell.angle_beta   90.00
_cell.angle_gamma   90.00
#
_symmetry.space_group_name_H-M   'P 1'
#
loop_
_entity.id
_entity.type
_entity.pdbx_description
1 polymer ?
#
loop_
_entity_poly.entity_id
_entity_poly.type
_entity_poly.pdbx_seq_one_letter_code
_entity_poly.pdbx_strand_id
1 'polypeptide(L)'
;MESLWRAETKLPQFSRLEEDLQTDVLIIGGGMAGILCAYFLKQAGVDYVLVEADRICSGVTGNTTAKITSQHGFVYQKLVREFGPDGARLYYRANEEALAAYRELCRSIACDFQEKDNYVYTLNAPEKLEKEISALVQIGARAELAQPSALPFPTAGAIRFPKQAQFDPLKFVNGIAGGLKIYERTAVKSFDGKAYRTDRGTIRANKTIVATHFPLWNKHGSYFLKLYQHRSYVLALEYGLQLDGMYVDESGTGLSFRNQGDLLFLGGGSHRTGKQGGGWAELEQTARIYYPGAQIKYRWATQDCMSLDGMPYIGQYSKQTPDLYVAAGFNKWGMTSSMLAAGILRDLVQGKQNPYGELFSPSRTILRPQLAANAVEAVCNLLTPTKPRCPHVGCALKWNAQEHTWDCPCHGSRFGQDGKLLDGPATGDLSREK
;
A
#
# COMPACT_ATOMS: atom_id res chain seq x y z
N MET A 1 17.14 -1.39 10.83
CA MET A 1 17.02 -0.48 9.68
C MET A 1 15.70 0.23 9.81
N GLU A 2 15.71 1.55 9.74
CA GLU A 2 14.55 2.39 10.03
C GLU A 2 14.37 3.38 8.89
N SER A 3 13.10 3.70 8.54
CA SER A 3 12.80 4.73 7.56
C SER A 3 13.07 6.12 8.14
N LEU A 4 13.34 7.10 7.28
CA LEU A 4 13.44 8.51 7.65
C LEU A 4 12.25 8.95 8.52
N TRP A 5 11.04 8.56 8.12
CA TRP A 5 9.82 8.96 8.81
C TRP A 5 9.77 8.54 10.27
N ARG A 6 10.18 7.31 10.56
CA ARG A 6 10.21 6.77 11.93
C ARG A 6 11.33 7.34 12.76
N ALA A 7 12.48 7.63 12.12
CA ALA A 7 13.62 8.22 12.80
C ALA A 7 13.33 9.66 13.27
N GLU A 8 12.55 10.43 12.49
CA GLU A 8 12.33 11.84 12.74
C GLU A 8 10.98 12.18 13.37
N THR A 9 9.93 11.35 13.15
CA THR A 9 8.58 11.64 13.62
C THR A 9 8.12 10.67 14.71
N LYS A 10 7.82 11.20 15.89
CA LYS A 10 7.20 10.45 16.98
C LYS A 10 5.69 10.57 16.89
N LEU A 11 5.01 9.45 16.72
CA LEU A 11 3.55 9.38 16.76
C LEU A 11 3.01 9.34 18.20
N PRO A 12 1.76 9.77 18.43
CA PRO A 12 1.10 9.61 19.71
C PRO A 12 0.99 8.14 20.08
N GLN A 13 0.91 7.88 21.38
CA GLN A 13 0.73 6.54 21.92
C GLN A 13 -0.69 6.38 22.39
N PHE A 14 -1.30 5.23 22.11
CA PHE A 14 -2.64 4.91 22.54
C PHE A 14 -2.62 3.72 23.51
N SER A 15 -3.57 3.70 24.43
CA SER A 15 -3.73 2.60 25.38
C SER A 15 -4.10 1.32 24.66
N ARG A 16 -3.85 0.20 25.32
CA ARG A 16 -4.37 -1.10 24.92
C ARG A 16 -5.82 -1.22 25.39
N LEU A 17 -6.63 -2.00 24.69
CA LEU A 17 -7.95 -2.41 25.17
C LEU A 17 -7.79 -3.36 26.36
N GLU A 18 -8.47 -3.09 27.46
CA GLU A 18 -8.38 -3.91 28.68
C GLU A 18 -9.74 -4.49 29.11
N GLU A 19 -10.84 -4.11 28.44
CA GLU A 19 -12.21 -4.52 28.79
C GLU A 19 -13.07 -4.75 27.54
N ASP A 20 -14.24 -5.34 27.73
CA ASP A 20 -15.24 -5.51 26.68
C ASP A 20 -15.77 -4.15 26.22
N LEU A 21 -16.01 -4.00 24.92
CA LEU A 21 -16.41 -2.75 24.29
C LEU A 21 -17.52 -2.98 23.26
N GLN A 22 -18.42 -2.00 23.15
CA GLN A 22 -19.42 -1.94 22.11
C GLN A 22 -19.28 -0.66 21.31
N THR A 23 -19.45 -0.74 19.99
CA THR A 23 -19.36 0.39 19.06
C THR A 23 -20.23 0.14 17.82
N ASP A 24 -20.58 1.20 17.08
CA ASP A 24 -21.25 1.03 15.79
C ASP A 24 -20.30 0.49 14.73
N VAL A 25 -19.08 1.01 14.67
CA VAL A 25 -18.09 0.62 13.65
C VAL A 25 -16.77 0.24 14.30
N LEU A 26 -16.32 -0.98 14.04
CA LEU A 26 -14.95 -1.42 14.34
C LEU A 26 -14.05 -1.23 13.12
N ILE A 27 -12.93 -0.55 13.29
CA ILE A 27 -11.86 -0.46 12.28
C ILE A 27 -10.69 -1.31 12.76
N ILE A 28 -10.25 -2.27 11.93
CA ILE A 28 -9.13 -3.16 12.23
C ILE A 28 -7.95 -2.78 11.33
N GLY A 29 -6.87 -2.28 11.96
CA GLY A 29 -5.64 -1.83 11.30
C GLY A 29 -5.42 -0.33 11.39
N GLY A 30 -4.31 0.06 12.01
CA GLY A 30 -3.91 1.45 12.27
C GLY A 30 -2.94 2.04 11.24
N GLY A 31 -2.95 1.55 10.00
CA GLY A 31 -2.25 2.16 8.87
C GLY A 31 -2.99 3.39 8.31
N MET A 32 -2.45 4.02 7.26
CA MET A 32 -3.05 5.21 6.63
C MET A 32 -4.54 5.05 6.33
N ALA A 33 -4.95 3.91 5.76
CA ALA A 33 -6.37 3.66 5.42
C ALA A 33 -7.27 3.63 6.66
N GLY A 34 -6.87 2.91 7.72
CA GLY A 34 -7.66 2.83 8.95
C GLY A 34 -7.73 4.17 9.69
N ILE A 35 -6.62 4.90 9.77
CA ILE A 35 -6.58 6.25 10.38
C ILE A 35 -7.48 7.24 9.63
N LEU A 36 -7.45 7.23 8.29
CA LEU A 36 -8.34 8.09 7.48
C LEU A 36 -9.81 7.67 7.60
N CYS A 37 -10.12 6.35 7.67
CA CYS A 37 -11.47 5.88 7.97
C CYS A 37 -11.95 6.41 9.33
N ALA A 38 -11.13 6.28 10.38
CA ALA A 38 -11.45 6.78 11.72
C ALA A 38 -11.68 8.30 11.71
N TYR A 39 -10.82 9.04 11.02
CA TYR A 39 -10.93 10.49 10.89
C TYR A 39 -12.26 10.91 10.22
N PHE A 40 -12.60 10.30 9.07
CA PHE A 40 -13.83 10.65 8.37
C PHE A 40 -15.11 10.17 9.08
N LEU A 41 -15.06 9.03 9.78
CA LEU A 41 -16.19 8.59 10.61
C LEU A 41 -16.41 9.53 11.80
N LYS A 42 -15.33 9.98 12.45
CA LYS A 42 -15.42 11.03 13.48
C LYS A 42 -16.08 12.30 12.97
N GLN A 43 -15.64 12.80 11.80
CA GLN A 43 -16.25 13.98 11.18
C GLN A 43 -17.72 13.79 10.81
N ALA A 44 -18.11 12.57 10.46
CA ALA A 44 -19.49 12.23 10.14
C ALA A 44 -20.38 11.96 11.38
N GLY A 45 -19.83 12.08 12.59
CA GLY A 45 -20.55 11.82 13.85
C GLY A 45 -20.91 10.34 14.07
N VAL A 46 -20.24 9.41 13.39
CA VAL A 46 -20.44 7.97 13.55
C VAL A 46 -19.62 7.49 14.74
N ASP A 47 -20.21 6.68 15.63
CA ASP A 47 -19.44 6.02 16.69
C ASP A 47 -18.57 4.91 16.11
N TYR A 48 -17.29 4.93 16.48
CA TYR A 48 -16.31 3.96 16.00
C TYR A 48 -15.21 3.71 17.02
N VAL A 49 -14.52 2.61 16.84
CA VAL A 49 -13.26 2.29 17.50
C VAL A 49 -12.29 1.74 16.46
N LEU A 50 -11.03 2.19 16.50
CA LEU A 50 -9.93 1.62 15.74
C LEU A 50 -9.05 0.77 16.66
N VAL A 51 -8.72 -0.45 16.22
CA VAL A 51 -7.74 -1.32 16.89
C VAL A 51 -6.56 -1.62 15.98
N GLU A 52 -5.37 -1.61 16.55
CA GLU A 52 -4.11 -1.95 15.90
C GLU A 52 -3.35 -3.00 16.71
N ALA A 53 -2.82 -4.00 16.00
CA ALA A 53 -2.13 -5.13 16.63
C ALA A 53 -0.82 -4.73 17.30
N ASP A 54 -0.12 -3.75 16.74
CA ASP A 54 1.14 -3.20 17.25
C ASP A 54 0.95 -1.70 17.57
N ARG A 55 1.65 -0.83 16.87
CA ARG A 55 1.58 0.63 16.94
C ARG A 55 1.00 1.17 15.63
N ILE A 56 0.28 2.27 15.68
CA ILE A 56 -0.20 2.90 14.46
C ILE A 56 0.96 3.17 13.50
N CYS A 57 0.73 2.96 12.21
CA CYS A 57 1.72 3.16 11.15
C CYS A 57 3.02 2.34 11.28
N SER A 58 3.07 1.31 12.11
CA SER A 58 4.24 0.42 12.24
C SER A 58 4.53 -0.41 10.98
N GLY A 59 3.54 -0.57 10.10
CA GLY A 59 3.66 -1.31 8.83
C GLY A 59 4.11 -0.43 7.65
N VAL A 60 3.45 -0.63 6.51
CA VAL A 60 3.77 -0.02 5.21
C VAL A 60 3.71 1.51 5.23
N THR A 61 2.79 2.11 6.00
CA THR A 61 2.67 3.57 6.11
C THR A 61 3.97 4.23 6.60
N GLY A 62 4.63 3.64 7.60
CA GLY A 62 5.91 4.13 8.09
C GLY A 62 7.11 3.80 7.19
N ASN A 63 6.90 3.07 6.09
CA ASN A 63 7.96 2.62 5.17
C ASN A 63 7.67 3.01 3.70
N THR A 64 6.73 3.92 3.45
CA THR A 64 6.38 4.40 2.11
C THR A 64 7.36 5.45 1.60
N THR A 65 7.42 5.67 0.29
CA THR A 65 8.05 6.87 -0.29
C THR A 65 7.11 8.07 -0.32
N ALA A 66 5.84 7.89 0.05
CA ALA A 66 4.83 8.92 0.26
C ALA A 66 4.59 9.89 -0.92
N LYS A 67 4.56 9.36 -2.13
CA LYS A 67 4.05 10.06 -3.30
C LYS A 67 2.52 10.07 -3.28
N ILE A 68 1.91 11.21 -3.54
CA ILE A 68 0.45 11.38 -3.65
C ILE A 68 0.17 11.73 -5.12
N THR A 69 -0.28 10.77 -5.90
CA THR A 69 -0.45 10.95 -7.34
C THR A 69 -1.61 10.11 -7.87
N SER A 70 -2.25 10.60 -8.92
CA SER A 70 -3.21 9.84 -9.73
C SER A 70 -2.53 9.07 -10.87
N GLN A 71 -1.23 9.27 -11.10
CA GLN A 71 -0.43 8.56 -12.09
C GLN A 71 0.20 7.30 -11.48
N HIS A 72 -0.42 6.16 -11.69
CA HIS A 72 -0.05 4.87 -11.10
C HIS A 72 0.73 3.97 -12.06
N GLY A 73 1.81 4.47 -12.64
CA GLY A 73 2.52 3.84 -13.75
C GLY A 73 1.77 4.07 -15.08
N PHE A 74 2.01 3.22 -16.08
CA PHE A 74 1.25 3.22 -17.33
C PHE A 74 0.02 2.31 -17.19
N VAL A 75 -0.97 2.76 -16.43
CA VAL A 75 -2.15 1.98 -16.07
C VAL A 75 -3.37 2.30 -16.93
N TYR A 76 -3.45 3.50 -17.51
CA TYR A 76 -4.68 3.98 -18.14
C TYR A 76 -5.02 3.27 -19.43
N GLN A 77 -4.03 2.91 -20.26
CA GLN A 77 -4.26 2.05 -21.43
C GLN A 77 -4.91 0.71 -21.03
N LYS A 78 -4.42 0.11 -19.94
CA LYS A 78 -5.00 -1.12 -19.41
C LYS A 78 -6.42 -0.91 -18.88
N LEU A 79 -6.66 0.18 -18.14
CA LEU A 79 -7.98 0.50 -17.61
C LEU A 79 -9.01 0.76 -18.71
N VAL A 80 -8.64 1.49 -19.75
CA VAL A 80 -9.51 1.69 -20.92
C VAL A 80 -9.87 0.37 -21.58
N ARG A 81 -8.89 -0.54 -21.75
CA ARG A 81 -9.14 -1.86 -22.35
C ARG A 81 -10.04 -2.76 -21.49
N GLU A 82 -9.89 -2.71 -20.16
CA GLU A 82 -10.56 -3.65 -19.24
C GLU A 82 -11.89 -3.13 -18.67
N PHE A 83 -12.03 -1.82 -18.53
CA PHE A 83 -13.18 -1.17 -17.90
C PHE A 83 -13.84 -0.11 -18.80
N GLY A 84 -13.38 0.03 -20.03
CA GLY A 84 -13.83 1.10 -20.95
C GLY A 84 -13.32 2.50 -20.56
N PRO A 85 -13.50 3.49 -21.45
CA PRO A 85 -13.07 4.88 -21.19
C PRO A 85 -13.73 5.49 -19.95
N ASP A 86 -15.00 5.17 -19.68
CA ASP A 86 -15.74 5.71 -18.54
C ASP A 86 -15.22 5.14 -17.22
N GLY A 87 -14.91 3.84 -17.15
CA GLY A 87 -14.29 3.24 -15.98
C GLY A 87 -12.90 3.81 -15.71
N ALA A 88 -12.09 4.01 -16.76
CA ALA A 88 -10.78 4.62 -16.64
C ALA A 88 -10.87 6.10 -16.20
N ARG A 89 -11.87 6.84 -16.70
CA ARG A 89 -12.16 8.23 -16.27
C ARG A 89 -12.57 8.30 -14.82
N LEU A 90 -13.42 7.37 -14.36
CA LEU A 90 -13.81 7.28 -12.95
C LEU A 90 -12.62 7.01 -12.05
N TYR A 91 -11.71 6.10 -12.46
CA TYR A 91 -10.47 5.84 -11.72
C TYR A 91 -9.59 7.08 -11.60
N TYR A 92 -9.38 7.80 -12.72
CA TYR A 92 -8.60 9.04 -12.74
C TYR A 92 -9.21 10.09 -11.80
N ARG A 93 -10.52 10.36 -11.94
CA ARG A 93 -11.23 11.33 -11.10
C ARG A 93 -11.18 10.97 -9.61
N ALA A 94 -11.39 9.71 -9.26
CA ALA A 94 -11.33 9.25 -7.87
C ALA A 94 -9.97 9.53 -7.22
N ASN A 95 -8.87 9.33 -7.96
CA ASN A 95 -7.53 9.59 -7.45
C ASN A 95 -7.17 11.08 -7.45
N GLU A 96 -7.65 11.89 -8.40
CA GLU A 96 -7.53 13.34 -8.37
C GLU A 96 -8.31 13.97 -7.20
N GLU A 97 -9.51 13.46 -6.90
CA GLU A 97 -10.27 13.88 -5.72
C GLU A 97 -9.57 13.48 -4.41
N ALA A 98 -8.95 12.30 -4.35
CA ALA A 98 -8.13 11.89 -3.22
C ALA A 98 -6.91 12.81 -3.02
N LEU A 99 -6.23 13.19 -4.10
CA LEU A 99 -5.14 14.17 -4.06
C LEU A 99 -5.64 15.56 -3.59
N ALA A 100 -6.78 16.01 -4.08
CA ALA A 100 -7.39 17.27 -3.66
C ALA A 100 -7.75 17.25 -2.16
N ALA A 101 -8.26 16.11 -1.64
CA ALA A 101 -8.56 15.95 -0.22
C ALA A 101 -7.28 16.03 0.65
N TYR A 102 -6.18 15.41 0.23
CA TYR A 102 -4.90 15.57 0.92
C TYR A 102 -4.42 17.03 0.90
N ARG A 103 -4.49 17.70 -0.24
CA ARG A 103 -4.11 19.12 -0.36
C ARG A 103 -4.88 19.99 0.62
N GLU A 104 -6.19 19.75 0.77
CA GLU A 104 -7.03 20.49 1.70
C GLU A 104 -6.66 20.21 3.16
N LEU A 105 -6.54 18.96 3.56
CA LEU A 105 -6.14 18.60 4.92
C LEU A 105 -4.74 19.12 5.29
N CYS A 106 -3.80 19.06 4.35
CA CYS A 106 -2.43 19.50 4.58
C CYS A 106 -2.28 21.03 4.69
N ARG A 107 -3.32 21.83 4.41
CA ARG A 107 -3.29 23.29 4.66
C ARG A 107 -3.16 23.62 6.15
N SER A 108 -3.73 22.79 7.00
CA SER A 108 -3.73 22.97 8.46
C SER A 108 -2.77 22.04 9.20
N ILE A 109 -2.11 21.12 8.49
CA ILE A 109 -1.22 20.11 9.07
C ILE A 109 0.20 20.35 8.56
N ALA A 110 1.13 20.61 9.47
CA ALA A 110 2.55 20.76 9.16
C ALA A 110 3.17 19.38 8.89
N CYS A 111 3.08 18.91 7.63
CA CYS A 111 3.53 17.59 7.20
C CYS A 111 4.44 17.63 5.97
N ASP A 112 5.17 18.72 5.76
CA ASP A 112 6.08 18.93 4.63
C ASP A 112 5.40 18.65 3.26
N PHE A 113 4.13 19.00 3.15
CA PHE A 113 3.38 18.84 1.91
C PHE A 113 3.97 19.74 0.83
N GLN A 114 4.31 19.14 -0.30
CA GLN A 114 4.84 19.84 -1.46
C GLN A 114 4.08 19.42 -2.71
N GLU A 115 3.58 20.40 -3.46
CA GLU A 115 3.09 20.15 -4.82
C GLU A 115 4.29 19.92 -5.72
N LYS A 116 4.29 18.81 -6.46
CA LYS A 116 5.36 18.38 -7.36
C LYS A 116 4.74 17.72 -8.59
N ASP A 117 5.36 17.87 -9.72
CA ASP A 117 5.00 17.09 -10.90
C ASP A 117 5.47 15.64 -10.73
N ASN A 118 4.68 14.71 -11.26
CA ASN A 118 5.05 13.31 -11.29
C ASN A 118 5.32 12.88 -12.73
N TYR A 119 6.42 12.17 -12.93
CA TYR A 119 6.86 11.65 -14.22
C TYR A 119 6.91 10.14 -14.16
N VAL A 120 6.17 9.46 -15.01
CA VAL A 120 6.40 8.04 -15.29
C VAL A 120 7.20 7.95 -16.57
N TYR A 121 8.44 7.45 -16.46
CA TYR A 121 9.36 7.35 -17.60
C TYR A 121 9.53 5.90 -18.05
N THR A 122 10.00 5.72 -19.27
CA THR A 122 10.45 4.44 -19.79
C THR A 122 11.87 4.57 -20.36
N LEU A 123 12.67 3.52 -20.16
CA LEU A 123 14.05 3.51 -20.66
C LEU A 123 14.12 3.20 -22.16
N ASN A 124 13.27 2.30 -22.66
CA ASN A 124 13.42 1.71 -23.99
C ASN A 124 12.12 1.27 -24.67
N ALA A 125 10.95 1.74 -24.18
CA ALA A 125 9.65 1.35 -24.73
C ALA A 125 8.77 2.56 -25.14
N PRO A 126 9.17 3.35 -26.16
CA PRO A 126 8.42 4.53 -26.58
C PRO A 126 7.00 4.21 -27.05
N GLU A 127 6.75 3.02 -27.59
CA GLU A 127 5.43 2.56 -27.99
C GLU A 127 4.44 2.44 -26.83
N LYS A 128 4.92 2.27 -25.60
CA LYS A 128 4.08 2.29 -24.41
C LYS A 128 3.64 3.72 -24.05
N LEU A 129 4.52 4.71 -24.27
CA LEU A 129 4.18 6.13 -24.09
C LEU A 129 3.02 6.54 -25.01
N GLU A 130 3.11 6.19 -26.29
CA GLU A 130 2.09 6.51 -27.29
C GLU A 130 0.72 5.93 -26.91
N LYS A 131 0.69 4.67 -26.48
CA LYS A 131 -0.54 3.99 -26.06
C LYS A 131 -1.13 4.59 -24.80
N GLU A 132 -0.29 4.91 -23.81
CA GLU A 132 -0.74 5.48 -22.54
C GLU A 132 -1.22 6.91 -22.70
N ILE A 133 -0.50 7.78 -23.44
CA ILE A 133 -0.94 9.16 -23.70
C ILE A 133 -2.24 9.19 -24.50
N SER A 134 -2.42 8.28 -25.47
CA SER A 134 -3.68 8.15 -26.21
C SER A 134 -4.86 7.82 -25.29
N ALA A 135 -4.68 6.89 -24.36
CA ALA A 135 -5.71 6.56 -23.36
C ALA A 135 -6.01 7.73 -22.42
N LEU A 136 -4.98 8.47 -22.00
CA LEU A 136 -5.12 9.66 -21.15
C LEU A 136 -5.89 10.79 -21.84
N VAL A 137 -5.61 11.05 -23.13
CA VAL A 137 -6.37 12.00 -23.93
C VAL A 137 -7.83 11.57 -24.05
N GLN A 138 -8.10 10.29 -24.31
CA GLN A 138 -9.45 9.75 -24.44
C GLN A 138 -10.31 9.95 -23.18
N ILE A 139 -9.70 9.89 -21.99
CA ILE A 139 -10.41 10.08 -20.71
C ILE A 139 -10.41 11.55 -20.24
N GLY A 140 -9.73 12.46 -20.94
CA GLY A 140 -9.62 13.87 -20.57
C GLY A 140 -8.71 14.12 -19.37
N ALA A 141 -7.68 13.29 -19.16
CA ALA A 141 -6.71 13.47 -18.10
C ALA A 141 -5.73 14.61 -18.44
N ARG A 142 -5.28 15.31 -17.40
CA ARG A 142 -4.23 16.34 -17.53
C ARG A 142 -2.85 15.68 -17.53
N ALA A 143 -2.35 15.35 -18.71
CA ALA A 143 -1.06 14.66 -18.88
C ALA A 143 -0.37 15.16 -20.14
N GLU A 144 0.96 15.17 -20.14
CA GLU A 144 1.80 15.66 -21.21
C GLU A 144 2.96 14.69 -21.46
N LEU A 145 3.38 14.58 -22.73
CA LEU A 145 4.65 13.96 -23.07
C LEU A 145 5.80 14.84 -22.59
N ALA A 146 6.82 14.24 -22.01
CA ALA A 146 7.96 14.94 -21.45
C ALA A 146 9.27 14.16 -21.69
N GLN A 147 10.37 14.90 -21.71
CA GLN A 147 11.72 14.35 -21.69
C GLN A 147 12.37 14.69 -20.34
N PRO A 148 12.49 13.74 -19.41
CA PRO A 148 13.04 14.00 -18.08
C PRO A 148 14.56 14.18 -18.15
N SER A 149 15.03 15.43 -18.19
CA SER A 149 16.46 15.77 -18.20
C SER A 149 17.13 15.71 -16.84
N ALA A 150 16.35 15.63 -15.75
CA ALA A 150 16.86 15.58 -14.38
C ALA A 150 17.34 14.19 -13.94
N LEU A 151 17.05 13.13 -14.70
CA LEU A 151 17.54 11.80 -14.39
C LEU A 151 19.00 11.62 -14.85
N PRO A 152 19.83 10.85 -14.14
CA PRO A 152 21.26 10.72 -14.44
C PRO A 152 21.55 9.76 -15.61
N PHE A 153 20.55 9.28 -16.30
CA PHE A 153 20.62 8.36 -17.44
C PHE A 153 19.60 8.74 -18.52
N PRO A 154 19.84 8.37 -19.79
CA PRO A 154 18.90 8.62 -20.85
C PRO A 154 17.62 7.82 -20.70
N THR A 155 16.50 8.39 -21.15
CA THR A 155 15.18 7.73 -21.20
C THR A 155 14.63 7.82 -22.62
N ALA A 156 13.74 6.91 -22.99
CA ALA A 156 12.99 7.01 -24.24
C ALA A 156 11.88 8.09 -24.17
N GLY A 157 11.59 8.61 -22.98
CA GLY A 157 10.61 9.63 -22.69
C GLY A 157 9.83 9.36 -21.42
N ALA A 158 8.92 10.26 -21.09
CA ALA A 158 8.03 10.15 -19.95
C ALA A 158 6.64 10.74 -20.24
N ILE A 159 5.69 10.43 -19.38
CA ILE A 159 4.43 11.15 -19.26
C ILE A 159 4.45 11.91 -17.93
N ARG A 160 4.22 13.21 -18.00
CA ARG A 160 4.15 14.13 -16.87
C ARG A 160 2.70 14.33 -16.45
N PHE A 161 2.43 14.19 -15.16
CA PHE A 161 1.21 14.65 -14.50
C PHE A 161 1.56 15.87 -13.65
N PRO A 162 1.04 17.05 -14.00
CA PRO A 162 1.31 18.27 -13.25
C PRO A 162 0.55 18.27 -11.92
N LYS A 163 1.06 19.05 -10.95
CA LYS A 163 0.40 19.33 -9.67
C LYS A 163 0.02 18.08 -8.87
N GLN A 164 0.84 17.06 -8.91
CA GLN A 164 0.79 15.95 -7.98
C GLN A 164 1.43 16.38 -6.66
N ALA A 165 1.67 15.50 -5.69
CA ALA A 165 2.22 15.92 -4.41
C ALA A 165 3.07 14.85 -3.72
N GLN A 166 3.78 15.29 -2.71
CA GLN A 166 4.51 14.46 -1.75
C GLN A 166 4.43 15.10 -0.35
N PHE A 167 4.68 14.31 0.69
CA PHE A 167 4.63 14.79 2.07
C PHE A 167 5.39 13.85 3.03
N ASP A 168 5.45 14.21 4.32
CA ASP A 168 5.80 13.29 5.40
C ASP A 168 4.53 12.60 5.92
N PRO A 169 4.37 11.28 5.70
CA PRO A 169 3.14 10.57 6.05
C PRO A 169 2.94 10.45 7.55
N LEU A 170 4.02 10.42 8.37
CA LEU A 170 3.89 10.31 9.82
C LEU A 170 3.59 11.65 10.47
N LYS A 171 4.15 12.77 9.98
CA LYS A 171 3.74 14.11 10.40
C LYS A 171 2.27 14.36 10.07
N PHE A 172 1.80 13.91 8.89
CA PHE A 172 0.39 13.99 8.52
C PHE A 172 -0.49 13.19 9.51
N VAL A 173 -0.15 11.93 9.77
CA VAL A 173 -0.88 11.11 10.74
C VAL A 173 -0.85 11.73 12.13
N ASN A 174 0.28 12.25 12.58
CA ASN A 174 0.40 12.95 13.86
C ASN A 174 -0.61 14.12 13.96
N GLY A 175 -0.81 14.85 12.85
CA GLY A 175 -1.75 15.98 12.81
C GLY A 175 -3.22 15.58 12.87
N ILE A 176 -3.60 14.35 12.44
CA ILE A 176 -5.00 13.92 12.41
C ILE A 176 -5.36 12.88 13.49
N ALA A 177 -4.37 12.17 14.07
CA ALA A 177 -4.63 11.08 15.01
C ALA A 177 -5.10 11.56 16.39
N GLY A 178 -4.85 12.83 16.71
CA GLY A 178 -5.28 13.41 17.97
C GLY A 178 -6.79 13.37 18.17
N GLY A 179 -7.22 12.80 19.31
CA GLY A 179 -8.64 12.64 19.64
C GLY A 179 -9.41 11.61 18.81
N LEU A 180 -8.73 10.72 18.08
CA LEU A 180 -9.34 9.52 17.55
C LEU A 180 -9.46 8.44 18.63
N LYS A 181 -10.50 7.62 18.56
CA LYS A 181 -10.70 6.46 19.46
C LYS A 181 -9.87 5.29 18.94
N ILE A 182 -8.66 5.14 19.43
CA ILE A 182 -7.67 4.14 19.01
C ILE A 182 -7.22 3.29 20.19
N TYR A 183 -7.07 1.99 19.97
CA TYR A 183 -6.39 1.07 20.85
C TYR A 183 -5.25 0.39 20.13
N GLU A 184 -4.03 0.56 20.60
CA GLU A 184 -2.81 -0.11 20.13
C GLU A 184 -2.58 -1.42 20.87
N ARG A 185 -1.67 -2.27 20.36
CA ARG A 185 -1.34 -3.59 20.96
C ARG A 185 -2.60 -4.42 21.24
N THR A 186 -3.60 -4.28 20.38
CA THR A 186 -4.92 -4.89 20.48
C THR A 186 -5.20 -5.68 19.21
N ALA A 187 -4.64 -6.88 19.13
CA ALA A 187 -4.80 -7.76 17.99
C ALA A 187 -6.15 -8.48 18.01
N VAL A 188 -6.93 -8.36 16.95
CA VAL A 188 -8.13 -9.19 16.74
C VAL A 188 -7.70 -10.60 16.34
N LYS A 189 -8.06 -11.61 17.12
CA LYS A 189 -7.69 -13.01 16.91
C LYS A 189 -8.76 -13.80 16.16
N SER A 190 -10.01 -13.55 16.47
CA SER A 190 -11.14 -14.24 15.84
C SER A 190 -12.39 -13.38 15.88
N PHE A 191 -13.37 -13.73 15.05
CA PHE A 191 -14.70 -13.13 15.13
C PHE A 191 -15.77 -14.21 15.04
N ASP A 192 -16.89 -13.93 15.68
CA ASP A 192 -18.10 -14.74 15.65
C ASP A 192 -19.30 -13.80 15.46
N GLY A 193 -19.81 -13.74 14.26
CA GLY A 193 -20.86 -12.78 13.88
C GLY A 193 -20.41 -11.33 14.06
N LYS A 194 -20.88 -10.67 15.12
CA LYS A 194 -20.57 -9.27 15.46
C LYS A 194 -19.62 -9.14 16.67
N ALA A 195 -19.08 -10.24 17.18
CA ALA A 195 -18.16 -10.26 18.31
C ALA A 195 -16.72 -10.55 17.85
N TYR A 196 -15.81 -9.64 18.15
CA TYR A 196 -14.40 -9.68 17.77
C TYR A 196 -13.54 -9.89 19.01
N ARG A 197 -12.91 -11.05 19.13
CA ARG A 197 -12.08 -11.39 20.30
C ARG A 197 -10.67 -10.86 20.15
N THR A 198 -10.20 -10.20 21.20
CA THR A 198 -8.79 -9.76 21.35
C THR A 198 -8.12 -10.58 22.47
N ASP A 199 -6.90 -10.21 22.84
CA ASP A 199 -6.20 -10.88 23.95
C ASP A 199 -6.83 -10.56 25.32
N ARG A 200 -7.55 -9.42 25.46
CA ARG A 200 -7.99 -8.90 26.76
C ARG A 200 -9.44 -8.44 26.82
N GLY A 201 -10.17 -8.59 25.75
CA GLY A 201 -11.58 -8.21 25.73
C GLY A 201 -12.23 -8.55 24.40
N THR A 202 -13.54 -8.44 24.36
CA THR A 202 -14.37 -8.66 23.18
C THR A 202 -14.95 -7.33 22.72
N ILE A 203 -14.81 -7.02 21.43
CA ILE A 203 -15.43 -5.85 20.81
C ILE A 203 -16.68 -6.31 20.08
N ARG A 204 -17.83 -5.73 20.40
CA ARG A 204 -19.07 -5.91 19.66
C ARG A 204 -19.30 -4.73 18.73
N ALA A 205 -19.45 -4.98 17.43
CA ALA A 205 -19.65 -3.94 16.45
C ALA A 205 -20.78 -4.28 15.48
N ASN A 206 -21.57 -3.27 15.10
CA ASN A 206 -22.61 -3.41 14.08
C ASN A 206 -22.01 -3.58 12.69
N LYS A 207 -20.94 -2.83 12.38
CA LYS A 207 -20.21 -2.87 11.11
C LYS A 207 -18.71 -2.95 11.38
N THR A 208 -17.95 -3.51 10.43
CA THR A 208 -16.49 -3.63 10.58
C THR A 208 -15.76 -3.30 9.29
N ILE A 209 -14.72 -2.51 9.40
CA ILE A 209 -13.77 -2.17 8.32
C ILE A 209 -12.45 -2.90 8.56
N VAL A 210 -12.03 -3.75 7.62
CA VAL A 210 -10.75 -4.45 7.64
C VAL A 210 -9.75 -3.66 6.76
N ALA A 211 -8.83 -2.97 7.41
CA ALA A 211 -7.78 -2.15 6.79
C ALA A 211 -6.37 -2.65 7.12
N THR A 212 -6.20 -3.97 7.19
CA THR A 212 -4.99 -4.67 7.66
C THR A 212 -3.98 -4.95 6.56
N HIS A 213 -3.92 -4.16 5.49
CA HIS A 213 -3.05 -4.33 4.33
C HIS A 213 -3.36 -5.63 3.55
N PHE A 214 -3.10 -6.80 4.11
CA PHE A 214 -3.64 -8.08 3.67
C PHE A 214 -4.78 -8.48 4.61
N PRO A 215 -6.00 -8.78 4.09
CA PRO A 215 -7.17 -9.04 4.94
C PRO A 215 -6.96 -10.24 5.88
N LEU A 216 -7.29 -10.07 7.16
CA LEU A 216 -7.11 -11.11 8.20
C LEU A 216 -7.82 -12.41 7.85
N TRP A 217 -9.08 -12.32 7.43
CA TRP A 217 -9.91 -13.48 7.09
C TRP A 217 -9.86 -13.78 5.60
N ASN A 218 -8.67 -13.87 5.04
CA ASN A 218 -8.41 -13.91 3.60
C ASN A 218 -8.98 -15.15 2.88
N LYS A 219 -9.30 -16.25 3.60
CA LYS A 219 -10.02 -17.40 3.04
C LYS A 219 -11.48 -17.05 2.76
N HIS A 220 -12.13 -16.31 3.66
CA HIS A 220 -13.44 -15.73 3.42
C HIS A 220 -13.32 -14.65 2.33
N GLY A 221 -14.21 -14.63 1.33
CA GLY A 221 -14.11 -13.73 0.17
C GLY A 221 -12.96 -14.06 -0.78
N SER A 222 -12.22 -15.16 -0.55
CA SER A 222 -11.13 -15.67 -1.41
C SER A 222 -9.99 -14.67 -1.66
N TYR A 223 -9.65 -13.83 -0.67
CA TYR A 223 -8.57 -12.85 -0.81
C TYR A 223 -7.20 -13.49 -1.00
N PHE A 224 -6.98 -14.70 -0.50
CA PHE A 224 -5.75 -15.46 -0.77
C PHE A 224 -5.57 -15.80 -2.26
N LEU A 225 -6.63 -15.82 -3.07
CA LEU A 225 -6.54 -15.94 -4.54
C LEU A 225 -6.39 -14.58 -5.23
N LYS A 226 -6.94 -13.52 -4.63
CA LYS A 226 -7.03 -12.18 -5.20
C LYS A 226 -5.78 -11.33 -4.99
N LEU A 227 -4.96 -11.65 -3.97
CA LEU A 227 -3.87 -10.81 -3.50
C LEU A 227 -2.56 -11.58 -3.44
N TYR A 228 -1.47 -10.88 -3.71
CA TYR A 228 -0.10 -11.33 -3.52
C TYR A 228 0.75 -10.13 -3.09
N GLN A 229 2.01 -10.34 -2.69
CA GLN A 229 2.81 -9.24 -2.17
C GLN A 229 4.14 -9.09 -2.90
N HIS A 230 4.60 -7.83 -3.01
CA HIS A 230 5.89 -7.42 -3.54
C HIS A 230 6.71 -6.74 -2.46
N ARG A 231 8.02 -7.03 -2.44
CA ARG A 231 9.00 -6.22 -1.70
C ARG A 231 9.51 -5.10 -2.58
N SER A 232 9.74 -3.95 -1.96
CA SER A 232 10.39 -2.79 -2.58
C SER A 232 11.37 -2.18 -1.58
N TYR A 233 12.47 -1.64 -2.08
CA TYR A 233 13.58 -1.14 -1.27
C TYR A 233 13.82 0.33 -1.53
N VAL A 234 14.33 1.03 -0.53
CA VAL A 234 14.63 2.46 -0.61
C VAL A 234 15.95 2.76 0.06
N LEU A 235 16.75 3.61 -0.57
CA LEU A 235 17.88 4.32 0.01
C LEU A 235 17.55 5.81 0.10
N ALA A 236 17.86 6.45 1.22
CA ALA A 236 17.87 7.89 1.35
C ALA A 236 19.33 8.36 1.34
N LEU A 237 19.68 9.13 0.32
CA LEU A 237 21.04 9.55 0.01
C LEU A 237 21.22 11.03 0.37
N GLU A 238 22.24 11.34 1.17
CA GLU A 238 22.77 12.70 1.33
C GLU A 238 23.69 13.02 0.14
N TYR A 239 23.78 14.30 -0.22
CA TYR A 239 24.55 14.79 -1.38
C TYR A 239 24.13 14.15 -2.70
N GLY A 240 22.89 13.69 -2.78
CA GLY A 240 22.26 13.30 -4.04
C GLY A 240 21.79 14.51 -4.85
N LEU A 241 21.31 14.23 -6.06
CA LEU A 241 20.77 15.25 -6.95
C LEU A 241 19.46 15.82 -6.40
N GLN A 242 19.27 17.14 -6.51
CA GLN A 242 17.98 17.79 -6.28
C GLN A 242 17.14 17.71 -7.57
N LEU A 243 15.98 17.10 -7.46
CA LEU A 243 15.03 16.88 -8.55
C LEU A 243 13.89 17.90 -8.49
N ASP A 244 13.40 18.31 -9.62
CA ASP A 244 12.27 19.22 -9.77
C ASP A 244 10.91 18.51 -9.56
N GLY A 245 10.87 17.18 -9.66
CA GLY A 245 9.66 16.35 -9.57
C GLY A 245 9.87 14.99 -8.91
N MET A 246 8.84 14.17 -9.01
CA MET A 246 8.86 12.76 -8.62
C MET A 246 8.97 11.92 -9.89
N TYR A 247 9.85 10.92 -9.90
CA TYR A 247 10.11 10.07 -11.07
C TYR A 247 9.88 8.62 -10.74
N VAL A 248 9.22 7.89 -11.63
CA VAL A 248 8.93 6.47 -11.48
C VAL A 248 9.11 5.76 -12.81
N ASP A 249 9.85 4.67 -12.84
CA ASP A 249 9.94 3.80 -14.01
C ASP A 249 8.58 3.14 -14.28
N GLU A 250 8.22 2.97 -15.55
CA GLU A 250 6.95 2.34 -15.95
C GLU A 250 6.89 0.84 -15.60
N SER A 251 8.04 0.20 -15.49
CA SER A 251 8.13 -1.20 -15.09
C SER A 251 7.94 -1.34 -13.57
N GLY A 252 7.27 -2.40 -13.16
CA GLY A 252 7.01 -2.64 -11.73
C GLY A 252 8.25 -2.94 -10.88
N THR A 253 9.40 -3.12 -11.52
CA THR A 253 10.71 -3.42 -10.89
C THR A 253 11.73 -2.30 -11.05
N GLY A 254 11.42 -1.26 -11.83
CA GLY A 254 12.33 -0.16 -12.12
C GLY A 254 12.56 0.82 -10.97
N LEU A 255 13.36 1.83 -11.26
CA LEU A 255 13.79 2.80 -10.26
C LEU A 255 12.77 3.92 -10.06
N SER A 256 12.70 4.46 -8.85
CA SER A 256 11.92 5.64 -8.55
C SER A 256 12.72 6.64 -7.74
N PHE A 257 12.46 7.94 -7.96
CA PHE A 257 13.21 9.03 -7.36
C PHE A 257 12.26 10.10 -6.82
N ARG A 258 12.63 10.72 -5.72
CA ARG A 258 12.08 11.98 -5.20
C ARG A 258 13.01 12.53 -4.11
N ASN A 259 12.90 13.83 -3.83
CA ASN A 259 13.59 14.40 -2.67
C ASN A 259 12.67 14.58 -1.48
N GLN A 260 13.26 14.50 -0.28
CA GLN A 260 12.69 14.97 0.98
C GLN A 260 13.73 15.84 1.67
N GLY A 261 13.51 17.16 1.70
CA GLY A 261 14.58 18.10 2.04
C GLY A 261 15.80 17.88 1.13
N ASP A 262 16.97 17.73 1.73
CA ASP A 262 18.23 17.51 1.02
C ASP A 262 18.49 16.03 0.69
N LEU A 263 17.62 15.13 1.10
CA LEU A 263 17.77 13.70 0.85
C LEU A 263 17.16 13.31 -0.50
N LEU A 264 17.90 12.58 -1.30
CA LEU A 264 17.38 11.90 -2.48
C LEU A 264 16.91 10.50 -2.09
N PHE A 265 15.64 10.18 -2.29
CA PHE A 265 15.13 8.82 -2.17
C PHE A 265 15.29 8.09 -3.50
N LEU A 266 16.07 7.04 -3.47
CA LEU A 266 16.25 6.07 -4.55
C LEU A 266 15.50 4.80 -4.19
N GLY A 267 14.39 4.53 -4.88
CA GLY A 267 13.58 3.33 -4.69
C GLY A 267 13.75 2.36 -5.86
N GLY A 268 13.57 1.06 -5.60
CA GLY A 268 13.70 0.01 -6.63
C GLY A 268 14.01 -1.34 -6.03
N GLY A 269 14.76 -2.19 -6.76
CA GLY A 269 15.13 -3.54 -6.33
C GLY A 269 13.92 -4.45 -6.08
N SER A 270 12.78 -4.09 -6.64
CA SER A 270 11.47 -4.69 -6.33
C SER A 270 11.36 -6.11 -6.87
N HIS A 271 10.71 -6.97 -6.10
CA HIS A 271 10.41 -8.34 -6.51
C HIS A 271 9.18 -8.89 -5.77
N ARG A 272 8.57 -9.96 -6.29
CA ARG A 272 7.56 -10.69 -5.54
C ARG A 272 8.19 -11.24 -4.26
N THR A 273 7.52 -11.05 -3.11
CA THR A 273 7.98 -11.57 -1.82
C THR A 273 8.28 -13.06 -1.92
N GLY A 274 9.41 -13.50 -1.37
CA GLY A 274 9.88 -14.88 -1.47
C GLY A 274 10.49 -15.28 -2.83
N LYS A 275 10.65 -14.34 -3.74
CA LYS A 275 11.46 -14.50 -4.96
C LYS A 275 12.78 -13.77 -4.83
N GLN A 276 13.73 -14.08 -5.71
CA GLN A 276 14.97 -13.31 -5.82
C GLN A 276 14.71 -11.98 -6.53
N GLY A 277 15.42 -10.94 -6.12
CA GLY A 277 15.42 -9.62 -6.73
C GLY A 277 16.64 -8.81 -6.33
N GLY A 278 16.80 -7.62 -6.89
CA GLY A 278 17.99 -6.79 -6.70
C GLY A 278 18.14 -6.25 -5.27
N GLY A 279 17.03 -5.92 -4.61
CA GLY A 279 17.02 -5.42 -3.24
C GLY A 279 17.89 -4.18 -3.03
N TRP A 280 18.51 -4.05 -1.86
CA TRP A 280 19.45 -2.94 -1.61
C TRP A 280 20.71 -3.03 -2.42
N ALA A 281 21.21 -4.23 -2.75
CA ALA A 281 22.44 -4.38 -3.52
C ALA A 281 22.36 -3.71 -4.89
N GLU A 282 21.22 -3.82 -5.57
CA GLU A 282 20.95 -3.12 -6.83
C GLU A 282 20.93 -1.60 -6.64
N LEU A 283 20.26 -1.11 -5.59
CA LEU A 283 20.20 0.32 -5.31
C LEU A 283 21.55 0.91 -4.91
N GLU A 284 22.35 0.19 -4.13
CA GLU A 284 23.71 0.59 -3.76
C GLU A 284 24.64 0.63 -4.97
N GLN A 285 24.48 -0.31 -5.91
CA GLN A 285 25.21 -0.29 -7.16
C GLN A 285 24.79 0.90 -8.02
N THR A 286 23.49 1.16 -8.13
CA THR A 286 22.93 2.31 -8.83
C THR A 286 23.43 3.63 -8.24
N ALA A 287 23.43 3.74 -6.92
CA ALA A 287 23.94 4.92 -6.22
C ALA A 287 25.43 5.14 -6.49
N ARG A 288 26.25 4.08 -6.46
CA ARG A 288 27.70 4.20 -6.79
C ARG A 288 27.95 4.67 -8.21
N ILE A 289 27.12 4.25 -9.17
CA ILE A 289 27.31 4.61 -10.59
C ILE A 289 26.88 6.05 -10.84
N TYR A 290 25.70 6.44 -10.37
CA TYR A 290 25.09 7.72 -10.75
C TYR A 290 25.27 8.84 -9.71
N TYR A 291 25.60 8.48 -8.47
CA TYR A 291 25.77 9.41 -7.35
C TYR A 291 27.02 9.07 -6.53
N PRO A 292 28.24 9.05 -7.14
CA PRO A 292 29.46 8.51 -6.50
C PRO A 292 29.86 9.24 -5.22
N GLY A 293 29.41 10.49 -5.02
CA GLY A 293 29.65 11.26 -3.81
C GLY A 293 28.56 11.15 -2.74
N ALA A 294 27.46 10.44 -3.03
CA ALA A 294 26.35 10.34 -2.11
C ALA A 294 26.63 9.37 -0.96
N GLN A 295 26.08 9.69 0.21
CA GLN A 295 26.16 8.85 1.41
C GLN A 295 24.77 8.32 1.76
N ILE A 296 24.70 7.02 2.09
CA ILE A 296 23.45 6.38 2.52
C ILE A 296 23.17 6.77 3.97
N LYS A 297 22.17 7.60 4.20
CA LYS A 297 21.75 8.02 5.55
C LYS A 297 20.72 7.07 6.14
N TYR A 298 19.71 6.66 5.34
CA TYR A 298 18.69 5.72 5.75
C TYR A 298 18.50 4.66 4.67
N ARG A 299 18.12 3.47 5.10
CA ARG A 299 17.65 2.41 4.19
C ARG A 299 16.50 1.64 4.83
N TRP A 300 15.50 1.33 4.06
CA TRP A 300 14.35 0.54 4.51
C TRP A 300 13.76 -0.27 3.35
N ALA A 301 12.87 -1.17 3.71
CA ALA A 301 12.08 -1.92 2.74
C ALA A 301 10.61 -1.85 3.11
N THR A 302 9.75 -1.97 2.11
CA THR A 302 8.31 -1.99 2.25
C THR A 302 7.74 -3.21 1.56
N GLN A 303 6.51 -3.59 1.91
CA GLN A 303 5.81 -4.70 1.30
C GLN A 303 4.47 -4.23 0.77
N ASP A 304 4.27 -4.34 -0.53
CA ASP A 304 3.09 -3.84 -1.20
C ASP A 304 2.11 -4.98 -1.50
N CYS A 305 0.84 -4.80 -1.14
CA CYS A 305 -0.24 -5.73 -1.46
C CYS A 305 -0.76 -5.46 -2.87
N MET A 306 -0.60 -6.43 -3.76
CA MET A 306 -0.94 -6.35 -5.17
C MET A 306 -2.24 -7.08 -5.45
N SER A 307 -3.13 -6.49 -6.25
CA SER A 307 -4.37 -7.10 -6.74
C SER A 307 -4.17 -7.77 -8.11
N LEU A 308 -5.14 -8.60 -8.53
CA LEU A 308 -5.06 -9.32 -9.81
C LEU A 308 -5.11 -8.41 -11.04
N ASP A 309 -5.80 -7.30 -10.94
CA ASP A 309 -6.08 -6.37 -12.05
C ASP A 309 -5.35 -5.03 -11.92
N GLY A 310 -4.64 -4.81 -10.82
CA GLY A 310 -3.94 -3.56 -10.54
C GLY A 310 -4.85 -2.47 -9.93
N MET A 311 -6.10 -2.81 -9.58
CA MET A 311 -7.00 -1.89 -8.88
C MET A 311 -7.24 -2.32 -7.43
N PRO A 312 -7.33 -1.39 -6.47
CA PRO A 312 -7.68 -1.69 -5.08
C PRO A 312 -9.00 -2.45 -4.94
N TYR A 313 -9.11 -3.25 -3.88
CA TYR A 313 -10.38 -3.81 -3.39
C TYR A 313 -10.89 -2.95 -2.24
N ILE A 314 -11.98 -2.20 -2.49
CA ILE A 314 -12.58 -1.30 -1.51
C ILE A 314 -14.09 -1.50 -1.53
N GLY A 315 -14.71 -1.82 -0.41
CA GLY A 315 -16.15 -2.02 -0.31
C GLY A 315 -16.56 -3.19 0.56
N GLN A 316 -17.73 -3.76 0.30
CA GLN A 316 -18.24 -4.91 1.02
C GLN A 316 -17.30 -6.10 0.86
N TYR A 317 -16.94 -6.74 1.97
CA TYR A 317 -15.93 -7.81 2.02
C TYR A 317 -16.29 -9.01 1.15
N SER A 318 -17.53 -9.45 1.26
CA SER A 318 -18.13 -10.50 0.43
C SER A 318 -19.66 -10.34 0.39
N LYS A 319 -20.31 -11.00 -0.58
CA LYS A 319 -21.79 -10.99 -0.67
C LYS A 319 -22.47 -11.57 0.57
N GLN A 320 -21.81 -12.46 1.30
CA GLN A 320 -22.36 -13.11 2.50
C GLN A 320 -22.18 -12.29 3.78
N THR A 321 -21.41 -11.20 3.74
CA THR A 321 -21.09 -10.38 4.93
C THR A 321 -21.42 -8.90 4.66
N PRO A 322 -22.70 -8.50 4.71
CA PRO A 322 -23.14 -7.14 4.36
C PRO A 322 -22.57 -6.06 5.27
N ASP A 323 -22.25 -6.37 6.52
CA ASP A 323 -21.72 -5.44 7.52
C ASP A 323 -20.19 -5.49 7.66
N LEU A 324 -19.51 -6.27 6.83
CA LEU A 324 -18.06 -6.36 6.80
C LEU A 324 -17.52 -5.70 5.53
N TYR A 325 -16.57 -4.80 5.68
CA TYR A 325 -15.95 -4.02 4.61
C TYR A 325 -14.45 -4.22 4.58
N VAL A 326 -13.81 -3.92 3.45
CA VAL A 326 -12.38 -4.09 3.27
C VAL A 326 -11.75 -2.94 2.48
N ALA A 327 -10.50 -2.65 2.77
CA ALA A 327 -9.61 -1.83 1.99
C ALA A 327 -8.25 -2.54 1.85
N ALA A 328 -7.93 -3.04 0.65
CA ALA A 328 -6.72 -3.84 0.40
C ALA A 328 -6.28 -3.78 -1.07
N GLY A 329 -5.06 -4.28 -1.36
CA GLY A 329 -4.56 -4.40 -2.73
C GLY A 329 -4.23 -3.06 -3.37
N PHE A 330 -3.53 -2.19 -2.68
CA PHE A 330 -3.26 -0.80 -3.13
C PHE A 330 -2.14 -0.66 -4.17
N ASN A 331 -1.52 -1.77 -4.59
CA ASN A 331 -0.62 -1.83 -5.76
C ASN A 331 0.49 -0.76 -5.75
N LYS A 332 1.16 -0.53 -4.61
CA LYS A 332 2.21 0.50 -4.39
C LYS A 332 1.69 1.96 -4.31
N TRP A 333 0.40 2.21 -4.52
CA TRP A 333 -0.20 3.55 -4.55
C TRP A 333 -1.09 3.80 -3.33
N GLY A 334 -0.56 3.47 -2.15
CA GLY A 334 -1.30 3.45 -0.89
C GLY A 334 -1.81 4.81 -0.42
N MET A 335 -1.21 5.94 -0.83
CA MET A 335 -1.63 7.25 -0.35
C MET A 335 -3.02 7.61 -0.92
N THR A 336 -3.14 7.78 -2.23
CA THR A 336 -4.45 8.10 -2.85
C THR A 336 -5.47 7.00 -2.63
N SER A 337 -5.06 5.71 -2.68
CA SER A 337 -5.95 4.58 -2.41
C SER A 337 -6.51 4.58 -0.98
N SER A 338 -5.73 5.01 0.03
CA SER A 338 -6.20 5.11 1.42
C SER A 338 -7.23 6.22 1.61
N MET A 339 -7.01 7.38 0.98
CA MET A 339 -7.95 8.50 1.01
C MET A 339 -9.26 8.14 0.32
N LEU A 340 -9.17 7.55 -0.87
CA LEU A 340 -10.31 7.04 -1.64
C LEU A 340 -11.08 5.98 -0.83
N ALA A 341 -10.38 5.02 -0.22
CA ALA A 341 -10.99 3.98 0.60
C ALA A 341 -11.77 4.58 1.76
N ALA A 342 -11.21 5.56 2.46
CA ALA A 342 -11.86 6.20 3.58
C ALA A 342 -13.15 6.92 3.15
N GLY A 343 -13.17 7.59 1.99
CA GLY A 343 -14.37 8.20 1.43
C GLY A 343 -15.46 7.19 1.07
N ILE A 344 -15.10 6.14 0.33
CA ILE A 344 -16.04 5.07 -0.06
C ILE A 344 -16.60 4.37 1.18
N LEU A 345 -15.75 3.96 2.11
CA LEU A 345 -16.17 3.18 3.27
C LEU A 345 -16.99 4.01 4.25
N ARG A 346 -16.68 5.30 4.44
CA ARG A 346 -17.54 6.21 5.20
C ARG A 346 -18.97 6.23 4.64
N ASP A 347 -19.13 6.34 3.32
CA ASP A 347 -20.44 6.41 2.69
C ASP A 347 -21.18 5.07 2.82
N LEU A 348 -20.53 3.95 2.56
CA LEU A 348 -21.10 2.60 2.68
C LEU A 348 -21.53 2.28 4.12
N VAL A 349 -20.73 2.66 5.12
CA VAL A 349 -21.08 2.50 6.54
C VAL A 349 -22.36 3.27 6.88
N GLN A 350 -22.57 4.44 6.29
CA GLN A 350 -23.78 5.24 6.48
C GLN A 350 -24.96 4.80 5.59
N GLY A 351 -24.82 3.73 4.79
CA GLY A 351 -25.84 3.28 3.85
C GLY A 351 -25.99 4.19 2.63
N LYS A 352 -25.03 5.05 2.35
CA LYS A 352 -25.03 5.94 1.19
C LYS A 352 -24.36 5.28 -0.02
N GLN A 353 -24.86 5.60 -1.21
CA GLN A 353 -24.16 5.22 -2.43
C GLN A 353 -22.95 6.11 -2.66
N ASN A 354 -21.87 5.50 -3.17
CA ASN A 354 -20.66 6.21 -3.55
C ASN A 354 -20.40 5.97 -5.06
N PRO A 355 -20.14 7.01 -5.87
CA PRO A 355 -20.02 6.89 -7.32
C PRO A 355 -18.85 5.97 -7.76
N TYR A 356 -17.88 5.76 -6.89
CA TYR A 356 -16.70 4.91 -7.17
C TYR A 356 -16.87 3.47 -6.64
N GLY A 357 -17.87 3.20 -5.80
CA GLY A 357 -18.02 1.95 -5.06
C GLY A 357 -18.07 0.71 -5.94
N GLU A 358 -18.74 0.77 -7.09
CA GLU A 358 -18.84 -0.35 -8.03
C GLU A 358 -17.48 -0.68 -8.67
N LEU A 359 -16.76 0.34 -9.14
CA LEU A 359 -15.46 0.19 -9.80
C LEU A 359 -14.42 -0.50 -8.89
N PHE A 360 -14.40 -0.13 -7.61
CA PHE A 360 -13.46 -0.69 -6.64
C PHE A 360 -14.00 -1.90 -5.87
N SER A 361 -15.20 -2.37 -6.19
CA SER A 361 -15.88 -3.46 -5.46
C SER A 361 -15.01 -4.72 -5.38
N PRO A 362 -14.90 -5.33 -4.18
CA PRO A 362 -14.25 -6.64 -4.02
C PRO A 362 -14.98 -7.80 -4.73
N SER A 363 -16.23 -7.59 -5.15
CA SER A 363 -17.05 -8.59 -5.84
C SER A 363 -16.81 -8.65 -7.36
N ARG A 364 -15.94 -7.80 -7.92
CA ARG A 364 -15.59 -7.84 -9.34
C ARG A 364 -14.89 -9.14 -9.72
N THR A 365 -14.92 -9.48 -11.01
CA THR A 365 -14.39 -10.77 -11.51
C THR A 365 -12.92 -11.01 -11.11
N ILE A 366 -12.62 -12.24 -10.70
CA ILE A 366 -11.27 -12.72 -10.41
C ILE A 366 -10.61 -13.42 -11.61
N LEU A 367 -11.35 -13.60 -12.71
CA LEU A 367 -10.83 -14.25 -13.91
C LEU A 367 -9.87 -13.30 -14.64
N ARG A 368 -8.63 -13.31 -14.19
CA ARG A 368 -7.53 -12.50 -14.71
C ARG A 368 -6.29 -13.36 -14.95
N PRO A 369 -5.42 -13.03 -15.90
CA PRO A 369 -4.18 -13.80 -16.15
C PRO A 369 -3.31 -13.97 -14.88
N GLN A 370 -3.27 -12.96 -14.03
CA GLN A 370 -2.53 -12.99 -12.77
C GLN A 370 -3.02 -14.09 -11.81
N LEU A 371 -4.31 -14.47 -11.86
CA LEU A 371 -4.83 -15.58 -11.06
C LEU A 371 -4.13 -16.90 -11.42
N ALA A 372 -3.94 -17.18 -12.71
CA ALA A 372 -3.23 -18.36 -13.16
C ALA A 372 -1.75 -18.35 -12.70
N ALA A 373 -1.08 -17.19 -12.81
CA ALA A 373 0.29 -17.04 -12.32
C ALA A 373 0.39 -17.27 -10.81
N ASN A 374 -0.57 -16.76 -10.03
CA ASN A 374 -0.62 -16.99 -8.58
C ASN A 374 -0.90 -18.46 -8.24
N ALA A 375 -1.77 -19.14 -8.99
CA ALA A 375 -2.06 -20.55 -8.79
C ALA A 375 -0.85 -21.42 -9.06
N VAL A 376 -0.13 -21.20 -10.18
CA VAL A 376 1.12 -21.91 -10.50
C VAL A 376 2.16 -21.69 -9.37
N GLU A 377 2.34 -20.47 -8.91
CA GLU A 377 3.24 -20.16 -7.80
C GLU A 377 2.87 -20.93 -6.52
N ALA A 378 1.59 -20.95 -6.17
CA ALA A 378 1.11 -21.69 -5.00
C ALA A 378 1.35 -23.19 -5.12
N VAL A 379 1.01 -23.79 -6.26
CA VAL A 379 1.22 -25.23 -6.50
C VAL A 379 2.70 -25.60 -6.43
N CYS A 380 3.57 -24.84 -7.12
CA CYS A 380 5.01 -25.09 -7.09
C CYS A 380 5.56 -25.07 -5.65
N ASN A 381 5.18 -24.09 -4.82
CA ASN A 381 5.70 -23.97 -3.47
C ASN A 381 5.02 -24.92 -2.45
N LEU A 382 3.79 -25.39 -2.72
CA LEU A 382 3.17 -26.46 -1.94
C LEU A 382 3.86 -27.82 -2.18
N LEU A 383 4.24 -28.10 -3.42
CA LEU A 383 4.92 -29.34 -3.82
C LEU A 383 6.43 -29.34 -3.51
N THR A 384 7.04 -28.18 -3.27
CA THR A 384 8.46 -28.09 -2.92
C THR A 384 8.72 -28.75 -1.54
N PRO A 385 9.61 -29.75 -1.41
CA PRO A 385 9.76 -30.54 -0.19
C PRO A 385 10.63 -29.87 0.90
N THR A 386 10.95 -28.57 0.75
CA THR A 386 11.81 -27.85 1.68
C THR A 386 11.07 -27.32 2.90
N LYS A 387 11.78 -27.19 4.03
CA LYS A 387 11.36 -26.53 5.27
C LYS A 387 12.21 -25.27 5.48
N PRO A 388 11.71 -24.24 6.24
CA PRO A 388 10.41 -24.20 6.95
C PRO A 388 9.20 -23.93 6.04
N ARG A 389 7.99 -24.17 6.57
CA ARG A 389 6.72 -23.97 5.87
C ARG A 389 5.87 -22.89 6.51
N CYS A 390 5.20 -22.11 5.68
CA CYS A 390 4.31 -21.04 6.10
C CYS A 390 3.05 -21.59 6.79
N PRO A 391 2.72 -21.18 8.02
CA PRO A 391 1.52 -21.66 8.74
C PRO A 391 0.20 -21.20 8.11
N HIS A 392 0.23 -20.26 7.17
CA HIS A 392 -0.97 -19.77 6.47
C HIS A 392 -1.63 -20.85 5.61
N VAL A 393 -0.89 -21.48 4.66
CA VAL A 393 -1.41 -22.51 3.72
C VAL A 393 -0.38 -23.61 3.45
N GLY A 394 0.74 -23.67 4.17
CA GLY A 394 1.73 -24.73 4.04
C GLY A 394 2.75 -24.57 2.92
N CYS A 395 2.85 -23.40 2.25
CA CYS A 395 3.85 -23.15 1.20
C CYS A 395 5.29 -23.18 1.77
N ALA A 396 6.25 -23.69 1.00
CA ALA A 396 7.67 -23.64 1.33
C ALA A 396 8.16 -22.19 1.38
N LEU A 397 8.87 -21.82 2.43
CA LEU A 397 9.48 -20.52 2.61
C LEU A 397 10.82 -20.42 1.87
N LYS A 398 11.20 -19.19 1.52
CA LYS A 398 12.48 -18.87 0.87
C LYS A 398 13.26 -17.91 1.77
N TRP A 399 14.56 -18.15 1.90
CA TRP A 399 15.44 -17.29 2.67
C TRP A 399 15.77 -16.01 1.89
N ASN A 400 15.54 -14.85 2.52
CA ASN A 400 15.97 -13.55 2.01
C ASN A 400 17.25 -13.13 2.73
N ALA A 401 18.39 -13.28 2.06
CA ALA A 401 19.69 -13.02 2.63
C ALA A 401 19.96 -11.53 2.93
N GLN A 402 19.29 -10.59 2.23
CA GLN A 402 19.48 -9.16 2.45
C GLN A 402 18.72 -8.66 3.69
N GLU A 403 17.60 -9.28 4.02
CA GLU A 403 16.77 -8.89 5.17
C GLU A 403 16.88 -9.88 6.34
N HIS A 404 17.54 -11.02 6.15
CA HIS A 404 17.63 -12.12 7.13
C HIS A 404 16.25 -12.62 7.56
N THR A 405 15.36 -12.89 6.58
CA THR A 405 13.99 -13.32 6.80
C THR A 405 13.61 -14.55 5.99
N TRP A 406 12.63 -15.32 6.48
CA TRP A 406 11.96 -16.37 5.75
C TRP A 406 10.71 -15.80 5.09
N ASP A 407 10.66 -15.76 3.78
CA ASP A 407 9.60 -15.12 3.00
C ASP A 407 8.76 -16.13 2.25
N CYS A 408 7.42 -15.98 2.28
CA CYS A 408 6.47 -16.86 1.59
C CYS A 408 6.17 -16.34 0.17
N PRO A 409 6.51 -17.08 -0.90
CA PRO A 409 6.28 -16.60 -2.27
C PRO A 409 4.80 -16.66 -2.70
N CYS A 410 3.94 -17.39 -1.96
CA CYS A 410 2.52 -17.49 -2.29
C CYS A 410 1.79 -16.16 -1.97
N HIS A 411 1.81 -15.75 -0.70
CA HIS A 411 1.01 -14.61 -0.22
C HIS A 411 1.82 -13.56 0.54
N GLY A 412 3.15 -13.77 0.72
CA GLY A 412 4.03 -12.77 1.28
C GLY A 412 4.13 -12.75 2.81
N SER A 413 3.72 -13.80 3.54
CA SER A 413 4.04 -13.88 4.97
C SER A 413 5.54 -13.88 5.17
N ARG A 414 6.03 -13.14 6.17
CA ARG A 414 7.46 -13.01 6.46
C ARG A 414 7.73 -13.31 7.92
N PHE A 415 8.85 -13.95 8.16
CA PHE A 415 9.27 -14.39 9.48
C PHE A 415 10.73 -14.05 9.70
N GLY A 416 11.06 -13.66 10.91
CA GLY A 416 12.46 -13.46 11.33
C GLY A 416 13.27 -14.75 11.31
N GLN A 417 14.56 -14.64 11.48
CA GLN A 417 15.45 -15.78 11.60
C GLN A 417 15.07 -16.69 12.79
N ASP A 418 14.50 -16.12 13.85
CA ASP A 418 13.97 -16.81 15.04
C ASP A 418 12.59 -17.45 14.82
N GLY A 419 12.00 -17.30 13.65
CA GLY A 419 10.69 -17.81 13.28
C GLY A 419 9.51 -16.92 13.71
N LYS A 420 9.74 -15.76 14.31
CA LYS A 420 8.67 -14.83 14.66
C LYS A 420 8.04 -14.21 13.43
N LEU A 421 6.74 -14.08 13.45
CA LEU A 421 5.96 -13.43 12.40
C LEU A 421 6.30 -11.93 12.35
N LEU A 422 6.69 -11.45 11.17
CA LEU A 422 6.97 -10.04 10.87
C LEU A 422 5.83 -9.41 10.07
N ASP A 423 5.39 -10.09 8.98
CA ASP A 423 4.32 -9.62 8.10
C ASP A 423 3.36 -10.76 7.76
N GLY A 424 2.02 -10.44 7.77
CA GLY A 424 0.97 -11.37 7.37
C GLY A 424 1.01 -11.75 5.88
N PRO A 425 0.08 -12.65 5.45
CA PRO A 425 -1.19 -13.01 6.07
C PRO A 425 -1.18 -14.18 7.07
N ALA A 426 -0.05 -14.79 7.38
CA ALA A 426 0.03 -15.70 8.51
C ALA A 426 -0.37 -14.97 9.82
N THR A 427 -0.95 -15.68 10.77
CA THR A 427 -1.44 -15.14 12.04
C THR A 427 -0.70 -15.68 13.26
N GLY A 428 0.36 -16.45 13.04
CA GLY A 428 1.20 -17.03 14.09
C GLY A 428 2.62 -17.27 13.60
N ASP A 429 3.53 -17.51 14.55
CA ASP A 429 4.93 -17.79 14.33
C ASP A 429 5.16 -19.15 13.64
N LEU A 430 6.37 -19.36 13.13
CA LEU A 430 6.76 -20.68 12.63
C LEU A 430 6.79 -21.68 13.78
N SER A 431 6.22 -22.86 13.54
CA SER A 431 6.36 -23.96 14.49
C SER A 431 7.84 -24.30 14.64
N ARG A 432 8.35 -24.23 15.86
CA ARG A 432 9.64 -24.84 16.19
C ARG A 432 9.42 -26.35 16.16
N GLU A 433 9.79 -26.98 15.04
CA GLU A 433 9.91 -28.45 15.08
C GLU A 433 10.99 -28.80 16.10
N LYS A 434 10.63 -29.62 17.09
CA LYS A 434 11.56 -30.26 18.01
C LYS A 434 12.41 -31.29 17.27
#